data_e4e40e5158859a40983768ad9cacee26
#
_entry.id   e4e40e5158859a40983768ad9cacee26
#
_cell.length_a   1.000
_cell.length_b   1.000
_cell.length_c   1.000
_cell.angle_alpha   90.00
_cell.angle_beta   90.00
_cell.angle_gamma   90.00
#
_symmetry.space_group_name_H-M   'P 1'
#
loop_
_entity.id
_entity.type
_entity.pdbx_description
1 polymer ?
#
loop_
_entity_poly.entity_id
_entity_poly.type
_entity_poly.pdbx_seq_one_letter_code
_entity_poly.pdbx_strand_id
1 'polypeptide(L)'
;SRGLGDVYKRQNMDTVSELLFRAGIVRTFCQVEGVESVTFFVDEKPLTNSSFAPLGAQTASDYVDIIGNGLSSQKKTTLTLYYANEKGDALVKKTQNVVYESSYSIEKDVINRLIQGPFGEEYYPTLPANLQVISISVKDKICYVNFDSSFLTDALSIDGNLIVYSIVNSLTELPDVQRVQIMVDGDSNIVFRDISLSSPLERNLNY
;
A
#
# COMPACT_ATOMS: atom_id res chain seq x y z
N SER A 1 -21.92 37.02 -18.74
CA SER A 1 -21.38 35.99 -19.64
C SER A 1 -20.19 35.32 -18.96
N ARG A 2 -20.42 34.28 -18.20
CA ARG A 2 -19.35 33.48 -17.57
C ARG A 2 -19.32 32.12 -18.26
N GLY A 3 -18.17 31.82 -18.82
CA GLY A 3 -17.97 30.82 -19.84
C GLY A 3 -18.31 29.38 -19.43
N LEU A 4 -18.99 28.72 -20.32
CA LEU A 4 -19.25 27.27 -20.36
C LEU A 4 -17.96 26.41 -20.36
N GLY A 5 -16.76 27.01 -20.35
CA GLY A 5 -15.48 26.29 -20.39
C GLY A 5 -15.09 25.63 -19.08
N ASP A 6 -15.64 26.07 -17.95
CA ASP A 6 -15.23 25.58 -16.62
C ASP A 6 -15.93 24.28 -16.19
N VAL A 7 -17.12 24.02 -16.73
CA VAL A 7 -17.91 22.82 -16.38
C VAL A 7 -17.30 21.54 -16.96
N TYR A 8 -16.72 21.63 -18.17
CA TYR A 8 -16.10 20.46 -18.82
C TYR A 8 -14.76 20.02 -18.24
N LYS A 9 -14.02 20.93 -17.59
CA LYS A 9 -12.74 20.56 -16.92
C LYS A 9 -12.92 19.78 -15.63
N ARG A 10 -14.08 19.88 -14.97
CA ARG A 10 -14.33 19.19 -13.69
C ARG A 10 -14.72 17.72 -13.82
N GLN A 11 -15.25 17.29 -14.96
CA GLN A 11 -15.69 15.91 -15.15
C GLN A 11 -14.54 14.91 -15.34
N ASN A 12 -13.28 15.39 -15.47
CA ASN A 12 -12.09 14.55 -15.70
C ASN A 12 -10.95 14.80 -14.70
N MET A 13 -11.20 15.50 -13.59
CA MET A 13 -10.18 15.64 -12.54
C MET A 13 -10.20 14.41 -11.64
N ASP A 14 -9.03 13.78 -11.46
CA ASP A 14 -8.88 12.76 -10.42
C ASP A 14 -9.00 13.38 -9.02
N THR A 15 -9.26 12.56 -8.02
CA THR A 15 -9.51 12.99 -6.63
C THR A 15 -8.37 13.84 -6.06
N VAL A 16 -7.12 13.57 -6.43
CA VAL A 16 -5.93 14.30 -5.95
C VAL A 16 -5.88 15.67 -6.60
N SER A 17 -6.09 15.76 -7.91
CA SER A 17 -6.13 17.02 -8.66
C SER A 17 -7.25 17.93 -8.18
N GLU A 18 -8.43 17.37 -7.89
CA GLU A 18 -9.56 18.13 -7.32
C GLU A 18 -9.22 18.67 -5.93
N LEU A 19 -8.60 17.86 -5.08
CA LEU A 19 -8.19 18.25 -3.73
C LEU A 19 -7.16 19.39 -3.77
N LEU A 20 -6.13 19.26 -4.62
CA LEU A 20 -5.10 20.30 -4.81
C LEU A 20 -5.69 21.59 -5.37
N PHE A 21 -6.65 21.51 -6.28
CA PHE A 21 -7.34 22.65 -6.83
C PHE A 21 -8.13 23.42 -5.75
N ARG A 22 -8.90 22.70 -4.91
CA ARG A 22 -9.62 23.30 -3.77
C ARG A 22 -8.66 23.90 -2.75
N ALA A 23 -7.59 23.21 -2.42
CA ALA A 23 -6.55 23.71 -1.52
C ALA A 23 -5.92 25.02 -2.02
N GLY A 24 -5.61 25.09 -3.31
CA GLY A 24 -5.09 26.31 -3.95
C GLY A 24 -6.06 27.49 -3.82
N ILE A 25 -7.34 27.26 -4.10
CA ILE A 25 -8.38 28.27 -3.99
C ILE A 25 -8.51 28.75 -2.54
N VAL A 26 -8.71 27.85 -1.60
CA VAL A 26 -8.91 28.20 -0.18
C VAL A 26 -7.72 28.96 0.36
N ARG A 27 -6.49 28.50 0.12
CA ARG A 27 -5.28 29.19 0.59
C ARG A 27 -5.11 30.57 -0.04
N THR A 28 -5.48 30.75 -1.28
CA THR A 28 -5.41 32.05 -1.97
C THR A 28 -6.44 33.01 -1.40
N PHE A 29 -7.68 32.59 -1.23
CA PHE A 29 -8.74 33.46 -0.73
C PHE A 29 -8.58 33.78 0.77
N CYS A 30 -8.12 32.83 1.59
CA CYS A 30 -7.84 33.07 3.01
C CYS A 30 -6.61 33.99 3.26
N GLN A 31 -5.87 34.40 2.23
CA GLN A 31 -4.86 35.46 2.35
C GLN A 31 -5.47 36.88 2.29
N VAL A 32 -6.71 36.98 1.83
CA VAL A 32 -7.42 38.28 1.78
C VAL A 32 -7.95 38.58 3.16
N GLU A 33 -7.68 39.78 3.65
CA GLU A 33 -8.13 40.23 4.97
C GLU A 33 -9.67 40.14 5.10
N GLY A 34 -10.13 39.48 6.17
CA GLY A 34 -11.54 39.23 6.43
C GLY A 34 -12.13 37.97 5.82
N VAL A 35 -11.34 37.17 5.08
CA VAL A 35 -11.78 35.87 4.55
C VAL A 35 -11.18 34.75 5.41
N GLU A 36 -12.01 34.12 6.24
CA GLU A 36 -11.60 33.04 7.14
C GLU A 36 -11.82 31.63 6.54
N SER A 37 -12.82 31.51 5.66
CA SER A 37 -13.20 30.21 5.05
C SER A 37 -13.80 30.37 3.66
N VAL A 38 -13.79 29.28 2.89
CA VAL A 38 -14.37 29.19 1.55
C VAL A 38 -15.31 28.00 1.48
N THR A 39 -16.52 28.21 0.95
CA THR A 39 -17.48 27.12 0.70
C THR A 39 -17.67 26.94 -0.81
N PHE A 40 -17.63 25.71 -1.28
CA PHE A 40 -17.77 25.38 -2.70
C PHE A 40 -19.19 24.94 -3.04
N PHE A 41 -19.71 25.46 -4.15
CA PHE A 41 -20.98 25.08 -4.71
C PHE A 41 -20.81 24.66 -6.17
N VAL A 42 -21.55 23.64 -6.60
CA VAL A 42 -21.67 23.20 -7.98
C VAL A 42 -23.16 23.22 -8.32
N ASP A 43 -23.55 23.97 -9.32
CA ASP A 43 -24.95 24.16 -9.72
C ASP A 43 -25.87 24.49 -8.52
N GLU A 44 -25.44 25.47 -7.73
CA GLU A 44 -26.14 25.97 -6.53
C GLU A 44 -26.25 24.94 -5.37
N LYS A 45 -25.66 23.77 -5.51
CA LYS A 45 -25.61 22.74 -4.46
C LYS A 45 -24.24 22.71 -3.80
N PRO A 46 -24.17 22.51 -2.46
CA PRO A 46 -22.89 22.36 -1.78
C PRO A 46 -22.09 21.20 -2.39
N LEU A 47 -20.78 21.41 -2.55
CA LEU A 47 -19.88 20.33 -2.97
C LEU A 47 -19.86 19.23 -1.90
N THR A 48 -19.95 17.96 -2.33
CA THR A 48 -19.98 16.79 -1.45
C THR A 48 -18.67 15.98 -1.54
N ASN A 49 -18.36 15.25 -0.49
CA ASN A 49 -17.29 14.24 -0.49
C ASN A 49 -17.74 12.94 -1.18
N SER A 50 -16.87 11.93 -1.22
CA SER A 50 -17.14 10.60 -1.77
C SER A 50 -18.29 9.84 -1.08
N SER A 51 -18.69 10.26 0.12
CA SER A 51 -19.83 9.71 0.87
C SER A 51 -21.10 10.54 0.69
N PHE A 52 -21.14 11.46 -0.27
CA PHE A 52 -22.24 12.38 -0.57
C PHE A 52 -22.59 13.35 0.60
N ALA A 53 -21.72 13.50 1.60
CA ALA A 53 -21.88 14.48 2.65
C ALA A 53 -21.33 15.85 2.19
N PRO A 54 -22.01 16.99 2.51
CA PRO A 54 -21.52 18.32 2.19
C PRO A 54 -20.17 18.60 2.83
N LEU A 55 -19.22 19.16 2.08
CA LEU A 55 -17.88 19.47 2.57
C LEU A 55 -17.83 20.66 3.55
N GLY A 56 -18.88 21.50 3.56
CA GLY A 56 -18.95 22.66 4.44
C GLY A 56 -17.96 23.76 4.11
N ALA A 57 -17.77 24.70 5.05
CA ALA A 57 -16.79 25.76 4.97
C ALA A 57 -15.39 25.19 5.23
N GLN A 58 -14.44 25.52 4.34
CA GLN A 58 -13.07 25.04 4.38
C GLN A 58 -12.12 26.21 4.67
N THR A 59 -11.18 25.99 5.58
CA THR A 59 -10.17 26.97 6.02
C THR A 59 -8.81 26.62 5.46
N ALA A 60 -7.86 27.56 5.52
CA ALA A 60 -6.48 27.30 5.11
C ALA A 60 -5.83 26.18 5.94
N SER A 61 -6.24 25.99 7.21
CA SER A 61 -5.72 24.95 8.11
C SER A 61 -6.18 23.54 7.71
N ASP A 62 -7.31 23.41 7.04
CA ASP A 62 -7.81 22.09 6.56
C ASP A 62 -6.89 21.49 5.48
N TYR A 63 -6.01 22.30 4.90
CA TYR A 63 -5.09 21.92 3.83
C TYR A 63 -3.61 22.00 4.19
N VAL A 64 -3.28 22.34 5.43
CA VAL A 64 -1.86 22.49 5.86
C VAL A 64 -1.13 21.16 5.78
N ASP A 65 -1.75 20.10 6.25
CA ASP A 65 -1.15 18.77 6.23
C ASP A 65 -1.08 18.17 4.83
N ILE A 66 -2.03 18.51 3.97
CA ILE A 66 -2.09 18.00 2.59
C ILE A 66 -0.95 18.55 1.73
N ILE A 67 -0.58 19.83 1.90
CA ILE A 67 0.46 20.46 1.07
C ILE A 67 1.84 20.32 1.72
N GLY A 68 1.93 20.32 3.05
CA GLY A 68 3.19 20.14 3.78
C GLY A 68 3.71 18.70 3.72
N ASN A 69 2.83 17.71 3.79
CA ASN A 69 3.18 16.28 3.79
C ASN A 69 2.97 15.60 2.43
N GLY A 70 2.05 16.08 1.59
CA GLY A 70 1.67 15.40 0.36
C GLY A 70 2.67 15.53 -0.80
N LEU A 71 3.45 16.61 -0.87
CA LEU A 71 4.44 16.82 -1.93
C LEU A 71 5.88 16.49 -1.50
N SER A 72 6.16 16.41 -0.20
CA SER A 72 7.49 16.08 0.33
C SER A 72 7.57 14.72 1.02
N SER A 73 6.45 14.00 1.17
CA SER A 73 6.40 12.70 1.84
C SER A 73 6.56 11.50 0.92
N GLN A 74 6.66 11.73 -0.38
CA GLN A 74 6.98 10.65 -1.31
C GLN A 74 8.43 10.23 -1.14
N LYS A 75 8.63 9.04 -0.60
CA LYS A 75 9.95 8.41 -0.51
C LYS A 75 10.12 7.47 -1.70
N LYS A 76 11.30 7.56 -2.33
CA LYS A 76 11.73 6.59 -3.33
C LYS A 76 12.58 5.53 -2.63
N THR A 77 12.28 4.29 -2.87
CA THR A 77 13.09 3.16 -2.38
C THR A 77 13.13 2.07 -3.44
N THR A 78 14.08 1.15 -3.27
CA THR A 78 14.15 -0.05 -4.08
C THR A 78 13.71 -1.22 -3.22
N LEU A 79 12.67 -1.92 -3.64
CA LEU A 79 12.24 -3.17 -3.03
C LEU A 79 12.93 -4.34 -3.72
N THR A 80 13.40 -5.29 -2.93
CA THR A 80 13.86 -6.59 -3.39
C THR A 80 12.83 -7.64 -3.02
N LEU A 81 12.26 -8.29 -4.02
CA LEU A 81 11.22 -9.30 -3.90
C LEU A 81 11.76 -10.65 -4.38
N TYR A 82 11.31 -11.73 -3.75
CA TYR A 82 11.71 -13.08 -4.11
C TYR A 82 10.52 -13.84 -4.69
N TYR A 83 10.64 -14.28 -5.93
CA TYR A 83 9.65 -15.04 -6.66
C TYR A 83 10.20 -16.42 -7.05
N ALA A 84 9.35 -17.35 -7.37
CA ALA A 84 9.81 -18.64 -7.90
C ALA A 84 10.39 -18.47 -9.32
N ASN A 85 11.41 -19.27 -9.64
CA ASN A 85 11.93 -19.38 -10.99
C ASN A 85 10.98 -20.17 -11.90
N GLU A 86 11.30 -20.25 -13.19
CA GLU A 86 10.50 -20.94 -14.20
C GLU A 86 10.22 -22.43 -13.84
N LYS A 87 11.15 -23.08 -13.16
CA LYS A 87 11.02 -24.48 -12.77
C LYS A 87 10.24 -24.69 -11.47
N GLY A 88 10.02 -23.62 -10.69
CA GLY A 88 9.38 -23.70 -9.37
C GLY A 88 10.23 -24.42 -8.33
N ASP A 89 11.56 -24.48 -8.49
CA ASP A 89 12.50 -25.18 -7.60
C ASP A 89 13.47 -24.25 -6.85
N ALA A 90 13.47 -22.94 -7.13
CA ALA A 90 14.29 -21.95 -6.45
C ALA A 90 13.64 -20.57 -6.43
N LEU A 91 14.07 -19.73 -5.46
CA LEU A 91 13.71 -18.32 -5.40
C LEU A 91 14.72 -17.47 -6.15
N VAL A 92 14.23 -16.56 -6.98
CA VAL A 92 15.01 -15.54 -7.69
C VAL A 92 14.60 -14.15 -7.23
N LYS A 93 15.59 -13.32 -6.96
CA LYS A 93 15.35 -11.94 -6.52
C LYS A 93 15.02 -11.03 -7.70
N LYS A 94 14.05 -10.15 -7.50
CA LYS A 94 13.67 -9.07 -8.42
C LYS A 94 13.66 -7.75 -7.69
N THR A 95 14.36 -6.75 -8.23
CA THR A 95 14.38 -5.39 -7.67
C THR A 95 13.41 -4.49 -8.42
N GLN A 96 12.69 -3.65 -7.68
CA GLN A 96 11.76 -2.66 -8.22
C GLN A 96 11.92 -1.33 -7.51
N ASN A 97 12.03 -0.25 -8.30
CA ASN A 97 11.97 1.09 -7.75
C ASN A 97 10.52 1.45 -7.46
N VAL A 98 10.23 1.82 -6.23
CA VAL A 98 8.89 2.20 -5.80
C VAL A 98 8.88 3.59 -5.20
N VAL A 99 7.77 4.27 -5.38
CA VAL A 99 7.46 5.54 -4.72
C VAL A 99 6.33 5.26 -3.75
N TYR A 100 6.52 5.56 -2.49
CA TYR A 100 5.49 5.35 -1.46
C TYR A 100 5.34 6.59 -0.57
N GLU A 101 4.18 6.76 0.00
CA GLU A 101 3.91 7.82 0.97
C GLU A 101 4.40 7.39 2.36
N SER A 102 4.94 8.33 3.14
CA SER A 102 5.49 8.05 4.48
C SER A 102 4.49 7.45 5.46
N SER A 103 3.19 7.67 5.23
CA SER A 103 2.08 7.10 6.01
C SER A 103 1.74 5.66 5.64
N TYR A 104 2.33 5.14 4.57
CA TYR A 104 2.03 3.80 4.05
C TYR A 104 3.03 2.77 4.60
N SER A 105 2.52 1.61 5.03
CA SER A 105 3.39 0.52 5.46
C SER A 105 4.10 -0.11 4.25
N ILE A 106 5.42 0.03 4.21
CA ILE A 106 6.25 -0.55 3.16
C ILE A 106 6.22 -2.09 3.21
N GLU A 107 6.06 -2.67 4.39
CA GLU A 107 5.92 -4.11 4.60
C GLU A 107 4.66 -4.63 3.91
N LYS A 108 3.56 -3.86 4.02
CA LYS A 108 2.29 -4.19 3.33
C LYS A 108 2.45 -4.10 1.82
N ASP A 109 3.22 -3.13 1.31
CA ASP A 109 3.49 -3.01 -0.13
C ASP A 109 4.29 -4.22 -0.64
N VAL A 110 5.29 -4.68 0.11
CA VAL A 110 6.04 -5.91 -0.19
C VAL A 110 5.09 -7.10 -0.36
N ILE A 111 4.22 -7.35 0.63
CA ILE A 111 3.28 -8.47 0.57
C ILE A 111 2.27 -8.33 -0.56
N ASN A 112 1.70 -7.15 -0.76
CA ASN A 112 0.76 -6.91 -1.86
C ASN A 112 1.40 -7.17 -3.23
N ARG A 113 2.67 -6.83 -3.41
CA ARG A 113 3.40 -7.11 -4.67
C ARG A 113 3.69 -8.60 -4.86
N LEU A 114 3.97 -9.33 -3.79
CA LEU A 114 4.10 -10.80 -3.86
C LEU A 114 2.76 -11.46 -4.23
N ILE A 115 1.62 -10.96 -3.70
CA ILE A 115 0.27 -11.43 -4.05
C ILE A 115 -0.10 -11.06 -5.49
N GLN A 116 0.23 -9.84 -5.95
CA GLN A 116 0.01 -9.44 -7.36
C GLN A 116 0.83 -10.28 -8.33
N GLY A 117 1.90 -10.88 -7.85
CA GLY A 117 2.80 -11.69 -8.65
C GLY A 117 3.83 -10.87 -9.45
N PRO A 118 4.77 -11.56 -10.09
CA PRO A 118 5.85 -10.94 -10.83
C PRO A 118 5.38 -10.41 -12.19
N PHE A 119 6.03 -9.33 -12.65
CA PHE A 119 5.95 -8.92 -14.04
C PHE A 119 7.08 -9.57 -14.85
N GLY A 120 6.76 -10.21 -15.96
CA GLY A 120 7.70 -10.87 -16.86
C GLY A 120 7.59 -12.41 -16.82
N GLU A 121 8.02 -13.06 -17.90
CA GLU A 121 7.85 -14.50 -18.12
C GLU A 121 8.86 -15.39 -17.36
N GLU A 122 9.89 -14.77 -16.77
CA GLU A 122 10.97 -15.51 -16.08
C GLU A 122 10.67 -15.80 -14.59
N TYR A 123 9.54 -15.32 -14.08
CA TYR A 123 9.20 -15.37 -12.66
C TYR A 123 7.78 -15.92 -12.49
N TYR A 124 7.58 -16.72 -11.45
CA TYR A 124 6.27 -17.26 -11.11
C TYR A 124 5.80 -16.77 -9.74
N PRO A 125 4.49 -16.57 -9.55
CA PRO A 125 3.94 -16.14 -8.27
C PRO A 125 4.21 -17.19 -7.19
N THR A 126 4.48 -16.70 -5.98
CA THR A 126 4.68 -17.53 -4.79
C THR A 126 3.51 -17.44 -3.82
N LEU A 127 2.60 -16.49 -4.03
CA LEU A 127 1.40 -16.31 -3.22
C LEU A 127 0.15 -16.34 -4.10
N PRO A 128 -0.98 -16.82 -3.56
CA PRO A 128 -2.25 -16.81 -4.27
C PRO A 128 -2.78 -15.40 -4.45
N ALA A 129 -3.38 -15.11 -5.61
CA ALA A 129 -3.90 -13.79 -5.94
C ALA A 129 -5.11 -13.37 -5.08
N ASN A 130 -5.78 -14.31 -4.43
CA ASN A 130 -6.93 -14.08 -3.54
C ASN A 130 -6.55 -13.98 -2.06
N LEU A 131 -5.26 -14.14 -1.71
CA LEU A 131 -4.78 -14.07 -0.32
C LEU A 131 -5.04 -12.69 0.28
N GLN A 132 -5.63 -12.67 1.50
CA GLN A 132 -5.93 -11.45 2.22
C GLN A 132 -4.94 -11.23 3.37
N VAL A 133 -4.41 -10.01 3.47
CA VAL A 133 -3.61 -9.58 4.62
C VAL A 133 -4.55 -8.97 5.65
N ILE A 134 -4.76 -9.67 6.76
CA ILE A 134 -5.59 -9.20 7.87
C ILE A 134 -4.88 -8.07 8.61
N SER A 135 -3.60 -8.26 8.94
CA SER A 135 -2.78 -7.24 9.60
C SER A 135 -1.30 -7.44 9.32
N ILE A 136 -0.53 -6.35 9.41
CA ILE A 136 0.92 -6.38 9.36
C ILE A 136 1.47 -5.33 10.33
N SER A 137 2.51 -5.67 11.08
CA SER A 137 3.17 -4.76 12.01
C SER A 137 4.61 -5.17 12.25
N VAL A 138 5.49 -4.22 12.59
CA VAL A 138 6.87 -4.49 12.97
C VAL A 138 7.07 -4.10 14.42
N LYS A 139 7.61 -5.04 15.22
CA LYS A 139 7.99 -4.83 16.60
C LYS A 139 9.27 -5.60 16.90
N ASP A 140 10.24 -4.96 17.56
CA ASP A 140 11.51 -5.55 17.96
C ASP A 140 12.25 -6.24 16.78
N LYS A 141 12.19 -5.60 15.59
CA LYS A 141 12.73 -6.08 14.31
C LYS A 141 12.11 -7.39 13.81
N ILE A 142 10.96 -7.77 14.34
CA ILE A 142 10.15 -8.88 13.86
C ILE A 142 8.93 -8.30 13.11
N CYS A 143 8.77 -8.68 11.86
CA CYS A 143 7.57 -8.37 11.10
C CYS A 143 6.51 -9.46 11.35
N TYR A 144 5.39 -9.09 11.94
CA TYR A 144 4.24 -9.95 12.16
C TYR A 144 3.28 -9.78 10.99
N VAL A 145 3.09 -10.83 10.20
CA VAL A 145 2.17 -10.83 9.07
C VAL A 145 1.05 -11.83 9.36
N ASN A 146 -0.19 -11.34 9.38
CA ASN A 146 -1.38 -12.16 9.61
C ASN A 146 -2.19 -12.26 8.32
N PHE A 147 -2.32 -13.47 7.80
CA PHE A 147 -3.13 -13.78 6.63
C PHE A 147 -4.47 -14.39 7.05
N ASP A 148 -5.41 -14.42 6.12
CA ASP A 148 -6.62 -15.21 6.26
C ASP A 148 -6.36 -16.70 5.95
N SER A 149 -7.36 -17.55 6.22
CA SER A 149 -7.26 -19.00 6.03
C SER A 149 -6.95 -19.45 4.59
N SER A 150 -7.09 -18.58 3.59
CA SER A 150 -6.73 -18.90 2.20
C SER A 150 -5.24 -19.20 2.03
N PHE A 151 -4.37 -18.70 2.94
CA PHE A 151 -2.96 -19.04 2.98
C PHE A 151 -2.72 -20.56 3.12
N LEU A 152 -3.56 -21.27 3.89
CA LEU A 152 -3.43 -22.70 4.15
C LEU A 152 -4.07 -23.57 3.06
N THR A 153 -5.08 -23.03 2.37
CA THR A 153 -5.91 -23.80 1.44
C THR A 153 -5.49 -23.66 -0.01
N ASP A 154 -4.46 -22.88 -0.28
CA ASP A 154 -4.07 -22.57 -1.63
C ASP A 154 -3.45 -23.73 -2.40
N ALA A 155 -3.73 -23.74 -3.68
CA ALA A 155 -3.38 -24.78 -4.63
C ALA A 155 -2.11 -24.49 -5.46
N LEU A 156 -1.22 -23.57 -5.04
CA LEU A 156 0.03 -23.36 -5.78
C LEU A 156 0.88 -24.64 -5.78
N SER A 157 1.21 -25.11 -6.97
CA SER A 157 1.97 -26.37 -7.18
C SER A 157 3.49 -26.17 -7.05
N ILE A 158 3.92 -25.39 -6.05
CA ILE A 158 5.34 -25.17 -5.72
C ILE A 158 5.63 -25.64 -4.30
N ASP A 159 6.92 -25.82 -3.99
CA ASP A 159 7.36 -26.21 -2.65
C ASP A 159 6.92 -25.19 -1.59
N GLY A 160 6.47 -25.70 -0.43
CA GLY A 160 6.04 -24.83 0.70
C GLY A 160 7.14 -23.90 1.19
N ASN A 161 8.40 -24.33 1.13
CA ASN A 161 9.54 -23.50 1.49
C ASN A 161 9.66 -22.27 0.57
N LEU A 162 9.41 -22.43 -0.73
CA LEU A 162 9.43 -21.28 -1.66
C LEU A 162 8.34 -20.26 -1.31
N ILE A 163 7.15 -20.73 -0.91
CA ILE A 163 6.05 -19.86 -0.47
C ILE A 163 6.45 -19.09 0.78
N VAL A 164 6.88 -19.79 1.82
CA VAL A 164 7.27 -19.20 3.11
C VAL A 164 8.47 -18.27 2.97
N TYR A 165 9.53 -18.74 2.30
CA TYR A 165 10.76 -17.94 2.18
C TYR A 165 10.68 -16.83 1.13
N SER A 166 9.73 -16.84 0.22
CA SER A 166 9.46 -15.65 -0.60
C SER A 166 8.99 -14.47 0.26
N ILE A 167 8.14 -14.73 1.26
CA ILE A 167 7.68 -13.73 2.23
C ILE A 167 8.83 -13.30 3.13
N VAL A 168 9.49 -14.27 3.78
CA VAL A 168 10.55 -14.01 4.76
C VAL A 168 11.72 -13.26 4.14
N ASN A 169 12.24 -13.74 3.00
CA ASN A 169 13.38 -13.12 2.34
C ASN A 169 13.05 -11.72 1.83
N SER A 170 11.85 -11.50 1.28
CA SER A 170 11.44 -10.18 0.78
C SER A 170 11.27 -9.15 1.90
N LEU A 171 10.67 -9.55 3.02
CA LEU A 171 10.49 -8.64 4.16
C LEU A 171 11.80 -8.35 4.89
N THR A 172 12.70 -9.33 4.99
CA THR A 172 14.01 -9.14 5.64
C THR A 172 15.02 -8.35 4.79
N GLU A 173 14.67 -7.96 3.55
CA GLU A 173 15.41 -6.94 2.80
C GLU A 173 15.14 -5.52 3.33
N LEU A 174 14.07 -5.32 4.09
CA LEU A 174 13.77 -4.04 4.73
C LEU A 174 14.70 -3.83 5.95
N PRO A 175 15.24 -2.61 6.14
CA PRO A 175 16.26 -2.34 7.16
C PRO A 175 15.77 -2.58 8.61
N ASP A 176 14.46 -2.44 8.83
CA ASP A 176 13.86 -2.58 10.16
C ASP A 176 13.33 -3.99 10.46
N VAL A 177 13.51 -4.96 9.53
CA VAL A 177 13.04 -6.33 9.66
C VAL A 177 14.21 -7.32 9.64
N GLN A 178 14.35 -8.11 10.71
CA GLN A 178 15.33 -9.18 10.79
C GLN A 178 14.70 -10.57 10.75
N ARG A 179 13.49 -10.70 11.26
CA ARG A 179 12.72 -11.96 11.30
C ARG A 179 11.27 -11.70 10.93
N VAL A 180 10.58 -12.73 10.52
CA VAL A 180 9.16 -12.67 10.14
C VAL A 180 8.38 -13.73 10.88
N GLN A 181 7.33 -13.33 11.57
CA GLN A 181 6.32 -14.20 12.15
C GLN A 181 5.11 -14.24 11.25
N ILE A 182 4.88 -15.37 10.62
CA ILE A 182 3.67 -15.62 9.82
C ILE A 182 2.59 -16.15 10.75
N MET A 183 1.39 -15.62 10.63
CA MET A 183 0.18 -16.02 11.36
C MET A 183 -0.97 -16.22 10.37
N VAL A 184 -1.92 -17.05 10.71
CA VAL A 184 -3.15 -17.23 9.95
C VAL A 184 -4.33 -17.11 10.90
N ASP A 185 -5.27 -16.22 10.61
CA ASP A 185 -6.40 -15.88 11.48
C ASP A 185 -5.99 -15.59 12.95
N GLY A 186 -4.78 -15.01 13.11
CA GLY A 186 -4.20 -14.65 14.41
C GLY A 186 -3.46 -15.77 15.13
N ASP A 187 -3.47 -17.00 14.61
CA ASP A 187 -2.72 -18.12 15.17
C ASP A 187 -1.33 -18.23 14.51
N SER A 188 -0.29 -18.41 15.31
CA SER A 188 1.07 -18.71 14.88
C SER A 188 1.47 -20.16 15.09
N ASN A 189 0.71 -20.93 15.88
CA ASN A 189 1.00 -22.34 16.14
C ASN A 189 0.51 -23.24 15.01
N ILE A 190 1.01 -23.01 13.81
CA ILE A 190 0.59 -23.65 12.57
C ILE A 190 1.76 -24.38 11.93
N VAL A 191 1.46 -25.50 11.31
CA VAL A 191 2.36 -26.21 10.39
C VAL A 191 1.83 -26.04 8.97
N PHE A 192 2.61 -25.40 8.10
CA PHE A 192 2.28 -25.23 6.69
C PHE A 192 3.18 -26.12 5.84
N ARG A 193 2.62 -27.15 5.22
CA ARG A 193 3.36 -28.10 4.35
C ARG A 193 4.69 -28.56 4.99
N ASP A 194 4.61 -29.06 6.21
CA ASP A 194 5.74 -29.55 7.04
C ASP A 194 6.69 -28.47 7.59
N ILE A 195 6.36 -27.17 7.38
CA ILE A 195 7.11 -26.05 7.92
C ILE A 195 6.39 -25.52 9.17
N SER A 196 7.06 -25.51 10.32
CA SER A 196 6.52 -24.90 11.53
C SER A 196 6.59 -23.39 11.45
N LEU A 197 5.45 -22.71 11.64
CA LEU A 197 5.33 -21.26 11.72
C LEU A 197 5.23 -20.76 13.17
N SER A 198 5.45 -21.64 14.16
CA SER A 198 5.28 -21.33 15.59
C SER A 198 6.30 -20.33 16.16
N SER A 199 7.37 -20.06 15.45
CA SER A 199 8.41 -19.08 15.83
C SER A 199 8.80 -18.19 14.67
N PRO A 200 9.30 -16.96 14.91
CA PRO A 200 9.76 -16.07 13.86
C PRO A 200 10.88 -16.70 13.03
N LEU A 201 10.73 -16.65 11.72
CA LEU A 201 11.67 -17.21 10.75
C LEU A 201 12.73 -16.18 10.36
N GLU A 202 13.95 -16.64 10.17
CA GLU A 202 15.07 -15.85 9.67
C GLU A 202 15.24 -16.05 8.16
N ARG A 203 15.95 -15.11 7.54
CA ARG A 203 16.29 -15.17 6.13
C ARG A 203 16.99 -16.48 5.76
N ASN A 204 16.57 -17.09 4.65
CA ASN A 204 17.21 -18.29 4.11
C ASN A 204 17.29 -18.20 2.59
N LEU A 205 18.48 -18.14 2.04
CA LEU A 205 18.77 -18.03 0.62
C LEU A 205 19.12 -19.36 -0.05
N ASN A 206 18.91 -20.48 0.62
CA ASN A 206 19.19 -21.82 0.08
C ASN A 206 18.07 -22.36 -0.81
N TYR A 207 16.99 -21.60 -0.93
CA TYR A 207 15.82 -21.94 -1.76
C TYR A 207 15.81 -21.18 -3.06
#